data_3010d185d484b0bf65cf5b4fda856686
#
_entry.id   3010d185d484b0bf65cf5b4fda856686
#
_cell.length_a   1.000
_cell.length_b   1.000
_cell.length_c   1.000
_cell.angle_alpha   90.00
_cell.angle_beta   90.00
_cell.angle_gamma   90.00
#
_symmetry.space_group_name_H-M   'P 1'
#
loop_
_entity.id
_entity.type
_entity.pdbx_description
1 polymer ?
#
loop_
_entity_poly.entity_id
_entity_poly.type
_entity_poly.pdbx_seq_one_letter_code
_entity_poly.pdbx_strand_id
1 'polypeptide(L)'
;MPHRPSLLLVTVPFLVFGPATARAQRLERTPEHPTREQIESQLRYQTGRISIHGGLATLDLPADFRYLDAPETEIVLRAWGNPPGSETLGMLVPTGLQVLTPEGWGVIISYSEDGYVKDDDAAKIDYGDLLADMQKATRDANPERAKAGYPTVELVGWAEPPRYDSAAHKLYWAKDLKFTDDSSHTLNYSIRVLGRRGVLVLNAVASIDQLASVKRDMTKVIGFVEFNDGHRYADFIPGTDKVAEYGIAALIAGSLAAKAGFFKVLLGALIALKKLIVVAVVGAAAFLRKLFRRKPADVAAKPR
;
A
#
# COMPACT_ATOMS: atom_id res chain seq x y z
N MET A 1 -29.50 11.68 -12.89
CA MET A 1 -28.61 10.53 -13.14
C MET A 1 -27.66 10.44 -11.97
N PRO A 2 -27.71 9.40 -11.12
CA PRO A 2 -26.86 9.34 -9.93
C PRO A 2 -25.48 8.77 -10.30
N HIS A 3 -24.43 9.51 -9.94
CA HIS A 3 -23.04 9.05 -9.99
C HIS A 3 -22.83 7.85 -9.08
N ARG A 4 -22.44 6.72 -9.64
CA ARG A 4 -21.93 5.56 -8.91
C ARG A 4 -20.49 5.85 -8.50
N PRO A 5 -20.10 5.70 -7.24
CA PRO A 5 -18.69 5.71 -6.87
C PRO A 5 -18.02 4.44 -7.38
N SER A 6 -17.07 4.59 -8.28
CA SER A 6 -16.17 3.51 -8.70
C SER A 6 -15.31 3.12 -7.51
N LEU A 7 -15.53 1.91 -7.02
CA LEU A 7 -14.71 1.27 -5.99
C LEU A 7 -13.38 0.86 -6.65
N LEU A 8 -12.40 1.75 -6.64
CA LEU A 8 -11.02 1.43 -7.06
C LEU A 8 -10.43 0.46 -6.03
N LEU A 9 -10.46 -0.81 -6.40
CA LEU A 9 -9.74 -1.88 -5.71
C LEU A 9 -8.26 -1.71 -6.06
N VAL A 10 -7.51 -0.96 -5.26
CA VAL A 10 -6.05 -0.92 -5.34
C VAL A 10 -5.53 -2.27 -4.85
N THR A 11 -5.57 -3.27 -5.74
CA THR A 11 -4.84 -4.52 -5.54
C THR A 11 -3.37 -4.22 -5.78
N VAL A 12 -2.57 -4.25 -4.73
CA VAL A 12 -1.12 -4.31 -4.86
C VAL A 12 -0.80 -5.58 -5.65
N PRO A 13 -0.28 -5.50 -6.88
CA PRO A 13 0.05 -6.70 -7.63
C PRO A 13 1.24 -7.39 -6.96
N PHE A 14 1.04 -8.60 -6.48
CA PHE A 14 2.12 -9.47 -6.04
C PHE A 14 2.76 -10.10 -7.28
N LEU A 15 4.05 -9.88 -7.43
CA LEU A 15 4.90 -10.46 -8.48
C LEU A 15 5.00 -11.98 -8.33
N VAL A 16 4.73 -12.70 -9.41
CA VAL A 16 4.88 -14.16 -9.49
C VAL A 16 6.04 -14.48 -10.43
N PHE A 17 7.08 -15.13 -9.92
CA PHE A 17 8.10 -15.79 -10.73
C PHE A 17 7.80 -17.28 -10.81
N GLY A 18 7.64 -17.82 -12.00
CA GLY A 18 7.57 -19.25 -12.26
C GLY A 18 8.64 -19.69 -13.25
N PRO A 19 9.37 -20.80 -13.04
CA PRO A 19 10.30 -21.34 -14.01
C PRO A 19 9.56 -22.10 -15.12
N ALA A 20 9.76 -21.69 -16.38
CA ALA A 20 9.27 -22.41 -17.53
C ALA A 20 10.12 -23.67 -17.76
N THR A 21 9.59 -24.85 -17.45
CA THR A 21 10.16 -26.11 -17.93
C THR A 21 9.87 -26.29 -19.42
N ALA A 22 10.91 -26.31 -20.21
CA ALA A 22 10.86 -26.54 -21.66
C ALA A 22 10.40 -27.98 -21.97
N ARG A 23 9.29 -28.14 -22.68
CA ARG A 23 8.94 -29.35 -23.38
C ARG A 23 8.88 -29.06 -24.89
N ALA A 24 9.84 -29.62 -25.60
CA ALA A 24 9.93 -29.52 -27.04
C ALA A 24 8.76 -30.27 -27.73
N GLN A 25 7.93 -29.54 -28.50
CA GLN A 25 7.09 -30.12 -29.53
C GLN A 25 6.92 -29.14 -30.71
N ARG A 26 7.37 -29.61 -31.85
CA ARG A 26 7.03 -29.41 -33.27
C ARG A 26 6.27 -28.15 -33.69
N LEU A 27 6.89 -27.44 -34.57
CA LEU A 27 6.59 -26.32 -35.45
C LEU A 27 5.12 -26.24 -35.96
N GLU A 28 4.35 -25.39 -35.31
CA GLU A 28 3.36 -24.52 -35.93
C GLU A 28 3.84 -23.10 -35.61
N ARG A 29 3.92 -22.20 -36.61
CA ARG A 29 4.33 -20.80 -36.40
C ARG A 29 3.26 -20.11 -35.55
N THR A 30 3.32 -20.28 -34.24
CA THR A 30 2.71 -19.40 -33.27
C THR A 30 3.38 -18.03 -33.41
N PRO A 31 2.68 -16.89 -33.31
CA PRO A 31 3.34 -15.60 -33.31
C PRO A 31 4.45 -15.63 -32.24
N GLU A 32 5.69 -15.43 -32.67
CA GLU A 32 6.87 -15.45 -31.80
C GLU A 32 6.67 -14.35 -30.75
N HIS A 33 6.30 -14.74 -29.54
CA HIS A 33 6.36 -13.79 -28.43
C HIS A 33 7.81 -13.37 -28.25
N PRO A 34 8.10 -12.06 -28.18
CA PRO A 34 9.48 -11.58 -28.06
C PRO A 34 10.14 -12.18 -26.83
N THR A 35 11.40 -12.59 -26.95
CA THR A 35 12.18 -13.07 -25.81
C THR A 35 12.43 -11.95 -24.81
N ARG A 36 12.79 -12.29 -23.56
CA ARG A 36 13.12 -11.28 -22.54
C ARG A 36 14.27 -10.38 -23.01
N GLU A 37 15.29 -10.92 -23.67
CA GLU A 37 16.41 -10.18 -24.23
C GLU A 37 15.96 -9.21 -25.33
N GLN A 38 15.03 -9.63 -26.19
CA GLN A 38 14.45 -8.76 -27.22
C GLN A 38 13.64 -7.62 -26.59
N ILE A 39 12.88 -7.89 -25.54
CA ILE A 39 12.15 -6.85 -24.80
C ILE A 39 13.13 -5.89 -24.14
N GLU A 40 14.14 -6.41 -23.40
CA GLU A 40 15.15 -5.60 -22.72
C GLU A 40 15.88 -4.65 -23.68
N SER A 41 16.21 -5.12 -24.90
CA SER A 41 16.91 -4.31 -25.91
C SER A 41 16.07 -3.14 -26.46
N GLN A 42 14.75 -3.18 -26.28
CA GLN A 42 13.82 -2.15 -26.77
C GLN A 42 13.45 -1.13 -25.68
N LEU A 43 13.80 -1.39 -24.40
CA LEU A 43 13.50 -0.48 -23.30
C LEU A 43 14.25 0.84 -23.44
N ARG A 44 13.52 1.95 -23.31
CA ARG A 44 14.05 3.31 -23.45
C ARG A 44 14.32 3.92 -22.08
N TYR A 45 15.53 3.74 -21.62
CA TYR A 45 15.95 4.30 -20.34
C TYR A 45 16.22 5.80 -20.43
N GLN A 46 15.79 6.53 -19.42
CA GLN A 46 16.05 7.96 -19.21
C GLN A 46 17.05 8.14 -18.06
N THR A 47 17.84 9.23 -18.09
CA THR A 47 18.83 9.58 -17.08
C THR A 47 18.76 11.06 -16.74
N GLY A 48 19.44 11.47 -15.67
CA GLY A 48 19.47 12.86 -15.23
C GLY A 48 18.22 13.26 -14.46
N ARG A 49 17.74 14.48 -14.67
CA ARG A 49 16.61 15.02 -13.91
C ARG A 49 15.28 14.63 -14.55
N ILE A 50 14.46 13.87 -13.85
CA ILE A 50 13.16 13.37 -14.29
C ILE A 50 12.05 14.05 -13.47
N SER A 51 11.12 14.71 -14.16
CA SER A 51 9.88 15.21 -13.55
C SER A 51 8.78 14.17 -13.69
N ILE A 52 8.18 13.75 -12.59
CA ILE A 52 7.11 12.75 -12.60
C ILE A 52 5.76 13.35 -12.24
N HIS A 53 4.70 12.73 -12.77
CA HIS A 53 3.30 13.04 -12.47
C HIS A 53 2.96 14.53 -12.58
N GLY A 54 3.31 15.15 -13.73
CA GLY A 54 2.97 16.56 -13.99
C GLY A 54 3.66 17.58 -13.09
N GLY A 55 4.85 17.25 -12.56
CA GLY A 55 5.60 18.11 -11.66
C GLY A 55 5.30 17.90 -10.17
N LEU A 56 4.64 16.81 -9.82
CA LEU A 56 4.41 16.43 -8.41
C LEU A 56 5.75 16.24 -7.68
N ALA A 57 6.68 15.52 -8.31
CA ALA A 57 7.98 15.22 -7.74
C ALA A 57 9.09 15.24 -8.79
N THR A 58 10.31 15.35 -8.32
CA THR A 58 11.52 15.31 -9.15
C THR A 58 12.43 14.18 -8.65
N LEU A 59 13.02 13.46 -9.62
CA LEU A 59 14.09 12.49 -9.40
C LEU A 59 15.37 13.07 -9.97
N ASP A 60 16.31 13.44 -9.14
CA ASP A 60 17.66 13.85 -9.58
C ASP A 60 18.57 12.61 -9.62
N LEU A 61 18.48 11.84 -10.73
CA LEU A 61 19.11 10.54 -10.84
C LEU A 61 20.64 10.64 -10.86
N PRO A 62 21.33 9.99 -9.91
CA PRO A 62 22.78 9.80 -10.02
C PRO A 62 23.11 8.83 -11.17
N ALA A 63 24.38 8.81 -11.58
CA ALA A 63 24.82 8.03 -12.75
C ALA A 63 24.64 6.51 -12.63
N ASP A 64 24.47 6.00 -11.42
CA ASP A 64 24.24 4.59 -11.13
C ASP A 64 22.76 4.17 -11.19
N PHE A 65 21.85 5.11 -11.55
CA PHE A 65 20.44 4.82 -11.80
C PHE A 65 19.97 5.35 -13.14
N ARG A 66 19.00 4.64 -13.71
CA ARG A 66 18.24 5.02 -14.91
C ARG A 66 16.76 4.80 -14.64
N TYR A 67 15.92 5.43 -15.42
CA TYR A 67 14.48 5.47 -15.24
C TYR A 67 13.75 4.96 -16.48
N LEU A 68 12.73 4.16 -16.27
CA LEU A 68 11.71 3.78 -17.25
C LEU A 68 10.43 4.54 -16.91
N ASP A 69 9.80 5.17 -17.90
CA ASP A 69 8.50 5.81 -17.69
C ASP A 69 7.37 4.78 -17.51
N ALA A 70 6.15 5.24 -17.31
CA ALA A 70 5.02 4.36 -17.03
C ALA A 70 4.75 3.34 -18.16
N PRO A 71 4.75 3.70 -19.46
CA PRO A 71 4.62 2.74 -20.56
C PRO A 71 5.71 1.67 -20.58
N GLU A 72 6.97 2.06 -20.42
CA GLU A 72 8.10 1.12 -20.41
C GLU A 72 8.07 0.22 -19.16
N THR A 73 7.67 0.79 -18.02
CA THR A 73 7.47 0.04 -16.77
C THR A 73 6.38 -1.02 -16.91
N GLU A 74 5.28 -0.72 -17.57
CA GLU A 74 4.21 -1.68 -17.86
C GLU A 74 4.72 -2.87 -18.67
N ILE A 75 5.62 -2.64 -19.65
CA ILE A 75 6.25 -3.72 -20.42
C ILE A 75 7.04 -4.65 -19.50
N VAL A 76 7.86 -4.09 -18.60
CA VAL A 76 8.66 -4.88 -17.65
C VAL A 76 7.75 -5.66 -16.70
N LEU A 77 6.73 -5.01 -16.13
CA LEU A 77 5.80 -5.65 -15.19
C LEU A 77 5.06 -6.82 -15.85
N ARG A 78 4.65 -6.67 -17.09
CA ARG A 78 4.03 -7.77 -17.86
C ARG A 78 5.02 -8.91 -18.14
N ALA A 79 6.27 -8.60 -18.47
CA ALA A 79 7.31 -9.61 -18.63
C ALA A 79 7.64 -10.35 -17.33
N TRP A 80 7.41 -9.72 -16.19
CA TRP A 80 7.47 -10.32 -14.85
C TRP A 80 6.20 -11.09 -14.45
N GLY A 81 5.16 -11.15 -15.33
CA GLY A 81 3.93 -11.89 -15.10
C GLY A 81 2.84 -11.10 -14.36
N ASN A 82 2.97 -9.78 -14.23
CA ASN A 82 1.93 -8.96 -13.63
C ASN A 82 0.74 -8.77 -14.60
N PRO A 83 -0.49 -8.63 -14.07
CA PRO A 83 -1.64 -8.28 -14.89
C PRO A 83 -1.47 -6.88 -15.50
N PRO A 84 -2.09 -6.60 -16.66
CA PRO A 84 -2.05 -5.28 -17.29
C PRO A 84 -2.81 -4.23 -16.48
N GLY A 85 -2.46 -2.95 -16.68
CA GLY A 85 -3.15 -1.80 -16.12
C GLY A 85 -2.63 -1.39 -14.74
N SER A 86 -1.35 -1.60 -14.47
CA SER A 86 -0.70 -1.10 -13.26
C SER A 86 -0.60 0.44 -13.32
N GLU A 87 -1.21 1.13 -12.36
CA GLU A 87 -1.09 2.58 -12.21
C GLU A 87 0.29 2.95 -11.62
N THR A 88 1.33 2.89 -12.45
CA THR A 88 2.69 3.27 -12.05
C THR A 88 3.07 4.62 -12.64
N LEU A 89 3.97 5.31 -11.95
CA LEU A 89 4.60 6.53 -12.47
C LEU A 89 5.88 6.21 -13.24
N GLY A 90 6.48 5.05 -13.01
CA GLY A 90 7.71 4.60 -13.63
C GLY A 90 8.50 3.62 -12.76
N MET A 91 9.72 3.30 -13.19
CA MET A 91 10.61 2.38 -12.50
C MET A 91 12.05 2.91 -12.53
N LEU A 92 12.72 2.87 -11.37
CA LEU A 92 14.17 3.06 -11.29
C LEU A 92 14.88 1.72 -11.45
N VAL A 93 15.92 1.69 -12.24
CA VAL A 93 16.75 0.50 -12.48
C VAL A 93 18.22 0.86 -12.29
N PRO A 94 19.01 0.10 -11.51
CA PRO A 94 20.46 0.31 -11.45
C PRO A 94 21.11 0.19 -12.82
N THR A 95 22.04 1.11 -13.15
CA THR A 95 22.61 1.23 -14.52
C THR A 95 23.33 -0.04 -14.99
N GLY A 96 23.97 -0.76 -14.08
CA GLY A 96 24.70 -2.00 -14.40
C GLY A 96 23.84 -3.26 -14.47
N LEU A 97 22.49 -3.13 -14.39
CA LEU A 97 21.58 -4.27 -14.25
C LEU A 97 20.61 -4.34 -15.43
N GLN A 98 20.41 -5.54 -15.98
CA GLN A 98 19.35 -5.83 -16.94
C GLN A 98 18.11 -6.29 -16.18
N VAL A 99 17.02 -5.54 -16.27
CA VAL A 99 15.84 -5.71 -15.40
C VAL A 99 15.08 -7.00 -15.66
N LEU A 100 15.21 -7.61 -16.84
CA LEU A 100 14.53 -8.84 -17.22
C LEU A 100 15.39 -10.12 -17.04
N THR A 101 16.60 -10.02 -16.48
CA THR A 101 17.42 -11.18 -16.10
C THR A 101 16.97 -11.79 -14.77
N PRO A 102 17.39 -13.01 -14.43
CA PRO A 102 17.08 -13.62 -13.12
C PRO A 102 17.52 -12.80 -11.91
N GLU A 103 18.63 -12.07 -12.04
CA GLU A 103 19.16 -11.16 -11.02
C GLU A 103 18.58 -9.74 -11.14
N GLY A 104 17.73 -9.53 -12.15
CA GLY A 104 17.12 -8.25 -12.46
C GLY A 104 16.14 -7.80 -11.36
N TRP A 105 16.22 -6.51 -11.00
CA TRP A 105 15.26 -5.87 -10.11
C TRP A 105 15.12 -4.39 -10.45
N GLY A 106 14.04 -3.79 -9.98
CA GLY A 106 13.79 -2.37 -10.14
C GLY A 106 12.93 -1.82 -9.03
N VAL A 107 12.90 -0.50 -8.89
CA VAL A 107 12.07 0.22 -7.93
C VAL A 107 10.85 0.79 -8.63
N ILE A 108 9.71 0.15 -8.47
CA ILE A 108 8.43 0.59 -9.01
C ILE A 108 7.98 1.82 -8.22
N ILE A 109 7.63 2.90 -8.93
CA ILE A 109 7.14 4.15 -8.36
C ILE A 109 5.66 4.29 -8.68
N SER A 110 4.85 4.59 -7.66
CA SER A 110 3.44 4.97 -7.80
C SER A 110 3.09 6.10 -6.83
N TYR A 111 1.90 6.68 -6.98
CA TYR A 111 1.40 7.71 -6.08
C TYR A 111 0.03 7.34 -5.54
N SER A 112 -0.15 7.51 -4.24
CA SER A 112 -1.43 7.31 -3.57
C SER A 112 -1.96 8.67 -3.13
N GLU A 113 -3.04 9.14 -3.75
CA GLU A 113 -3.67 10.45 -3.48
C GLU A 113 -4.75 10.34 -2.39
N ASP A 114 -4.40 9.68 -1.27
CA ASP A 114 -5.35 9.45 -0.17
C ASP A 114 -5.55 10.68 0.74
N GLY A 115 -4.70 11.66 0.62
CA GLY A 115 -4.65 12.86 1.45
C GLY A 115 -3.37 12.94 2.30
N TYR A 116 -3.32 13.95 3.17
CA TYR A 116 -2.22 14.16 4.10
C TYR A 116 -2.20 13.07 5.19
N VAL A 117 -1.17 12.27 5.22
CA VAL A 117 -1.02 11.21 6.23
C VAL A 117 -0.36 11.78 7.47
N LYS A 118 -1.08 11.81 8.60
CA LYS A 118 -0.51 12.22 9.89
C LYS A 118 0.50 11.20 10.37
N ASP A 119 1.57 11.68 10.98
CA ASP A 119 2.66 10.86 11.53
C ASP A 119 2.70 10.80 13.07
N ASP A 120 1.62 11.24 13.73
CA ASP A 120 1.47 11.29 15.20
C ASP A 120 1.56 9.91 15.87
N ASP A 121 1.30 8.84 15.13
CA ASP A 121 1.34 7.45 15.58
C ASP A 121 2.73 6.80 15.42
N ALA A 122 3.64 7.37 14.62
CA ALA A 122 4.89 6.75 14.23
C ALA A 122 5.75 6.26 15.41
N ALA A 123 5.86 7.07 16.47
CA ALA A 123 6.66 6.73 17.66
C ALA A 123 5.99 5.70 18.59
N LYS A 124 4.74 5.35 18.34
CA LYS A 124 3.93 4.46 19.20
C LYS A 124 3.71 3.07 18.61
N ILE A 125 4.20 2.84 17.39
CA ILE A 125 3.97 1.59 16.67
C ILE A 125 4.86 0.49 17.27
N ASP A 126 4.23 -0.60 17.73
CA ASP A 126 4.93 -1.85 18.00
C ASP A 126 5.07 -2.63 16.69
N TYR A 127 6.27 -2.70 16.16
CA TYR A 127 6.55 -3.38 14.89
C TYR A 127 6.48 -4.91 14.98
N GLY A 128 6.54 -5.49 16.19
CA GLY A 128 6.33 -6.92 16.42
C GLY A 128 4.85 -7.28 16.31
N ASP A 129 3.99 -6.55 17.02
CA ASP A 129 2.54 -6.71 16.95
C ASP A 129 2.03 -6.44 15.53
N LEU A 130 2.53 -5.38 14.88
CA LEU A 130 2.19 -5.06 13.50
C LEU A 130 2.56 -6.20 12.54
N LEU A 131 3.74 -6.80 12.69
CA LEU A 131 4.17 -7.96 11.89
C LEU A 131 3.23 -9.15 12.09
N ALA A 132 2.87 -9.46 13.34
CA ALA A 132 1.97 -10.57 13.66
C ALA A 132 0.58 -10.38 13.02
N ASP A 133 0.04 -9.16 13.06
CA ASP A 133 -1.22 -8.80 12.40
C ASP A 133 -1.11 -8.94 10.87
N MET A 134 -0.01 -8.48 10.27
CA MET A 134 0.24 -8.61 8.83
C MET A 134 0.40 -10.06 8.41
N GLN A 135 1.11 -10.89 9.18
CA GLN A 135 1.24 -12.32 8.94
C GLN A 135 -0.12 -13.02 8.99
N LYS A 136 -0.95 -12.65 9.96
CA LYS A 136 -2.32 -13.18 10.05
C LYS A 136 -3.15 -12.75 8.83
N ALA A 137 -3.13 -11.48 8.46
CA ALA A 137 -3.86 -10.97 7.30
C ALA A 137 -3.42 -11.63 6.00
N THR A 138 -2.11 -11.90 5.86
CA THR A 138 -1.55 -12.63 4.70
C THR A 138 -2.09 -14.06 4.63
N ARG A 139 -2.10 -14.79 5.75
CA ARG A 139 -2.67 -16.15 5.80
C ARG A 139 -4.17 -16.13 5.49
N ASP A 140 -4.92 -15.19 6.04
CA ASP A 140 -6.37 -15.06 5.83
C ASP A 140 -6.73 -14.73 4.35
N ALA A 141 -5.83 -14.07 3.60
CA ALA A 141 -6.01 -13.72 2.19
C ALA A 141 -5.66 -14.87 1.22
N ASN A 142 -4.89 -15.87 1.65
CA ASN A 142 -4.41 -16.94 0.77
C ASN A 142 -5.51 -17.78 0.10
N PRO A 143 -6.66 -18.10 0.73
CA PRO A 143 -7.74 -18.82 0.06
C PRO A 143 -8.28 -18.08 -1.18
N GLU A 144 -8.42 -16.76 -1.11
CA GLU A 144 -8.90 -15.96 -2.25
C GLU A 144 -7.81 -15.84 -3.34
N ARG A 145 -6.54 -15.77 -2.95
CA ARG A 145 -5.42 -15.84 -3.91
C ARG A 145 -5.42 -17.15 -4.69
N ALA A 146 -5.55 -18.28 -3.99
CA ALA A 146 -5.59 -19.61 -4.61
C ALA A 146 -6.78 -19.76 -5.55
N LYS A 147 -7.98 -19.26 -5.17
CA LYS A 147 -9.18 -19.25 -6.05
C LYS A 147 -8.95 -18.43 -7.33
N ALA A 148 -8.18 -17.33 -7.22
CA ALA A 148 -7.84 -16.50 -8.36
C ALA A 148 -6.70 -17.07 -9.22
N GLY A 149 -6.16 -18.25 -8.89
CA GLY A 149 -5.07 -18.91 -9.61
C GLY A 149 -3.67 -18.38 -9.29
N TYR A 150 -3.51 -17.64 -8.19
CA TYR A 150 -2.21 -17.16 -7.75
C TYR A 150 -1.60 -18.07 -6.67
N PRO A 151 -0.25 -18.19 -6.61
CA PRO A 151 0.43 -18.87 -5.52
C PRO A 151 0.05 -18.27 -4.16
N THR A 152 -0.02 -19.09 -3.14
CA THR A 152 -0.13 -18.57 -1.77
C THR A 152 1.18 -17.97 -1.33
N VAL A 153 1.14 -17.05 -0.37
CA VAL A 153 2.31 -16.33 0.12
C VAL A 153 2.36 -16.39 1.65
N GLU A 154 3.56 -16.56 2.17
CA GLU A 154 3.88 -16.43 3.58
C GLU A 154 4.68 -15.14 3.79
N LEU A 155 4.25 -14.29 4.72
CA LEU A 155 5.09 -13.22 5.25
C LEU A 155 5.97 -13.82 6.34
N VAL A 156 7.22 -14.12 6.01
CA VAL A 156 8.17 -14.77 6.93
C VAL A 156 8.55 -13.82 8.05
N GLY A 157 8.86 -12.56 7.70
CA GLY A 157 9.23 -11.54 8.68
C GLY A 157 9.72 -10.25 8.06
N TRP A 158 10.32 -9.42 8.90
CA TRP A 158 11.07 -8.27 8.44
C TRP A 158 12.46 -8.70 7.97
N ALA A 159 12.77 -8.49 6.69
CA ALA A 159 14.16 -8.50 6.21
C ALA A 159 14.90 -7.26 6.71
N GLU A 160 14.19 -6.12 6.82
CA GLU A 160 14.60 -4.92 7.54
C GLU A 160 13.40 -4.33 8.27
N PRO A 161 13.46 -4.13 9.60
CA PRO A 161 12.36 -3.55 10.36
C PRO A 161 12.02 -2.13 9.89
N PRO A 162 10.76 -1.69 10.01
CA PRO A 162 10.36 -0.35 9.64
C PRO A 162 11.11 0.74 10.41
N ARG A 163 11.44 1.81 9.68
CA ARG A 163 12.03 3.03 10.24
C ARG A 163 11.33 4.24 9.63
N TYR A 164 10.98 5.20 10.48
CA TYR A 164 10.44 6.47 10.09
C TYR A 164 11.44 7.60 10.40
N ASP A 165 11.80 8.37 9.37
CA ASP A 165 12.55 9.60 9.48
C ASP A 165 11.57 10.78 9.51
N SER A 166 11.33 11.32 10.70
CA SER A 166 10.39 12.42 10.90
C SER A 166 10.89 13.76 10.35
N ALA A 167 12.21 13.92 10.14
CA ALA A 167 12.76 15.15 9.56
C ALA A 167 12.59 15.18 8.03
N ALA A 168 12.74 14.01 7.40
CA ALA A 168 12.56 13.85 5.94
C ALA A 168 11.14 13.41 5.56
N HIS A 169 10.28 13.06 6.52
CA HIS A 169 8.96 12.46 6.31
C HIS A 169 9.01 11.24 5.39
N LYS A 170 9.99 10.37 5.62
CA LYS A 170 10.25 9.16 4.85
C LYS A 170 10.20 7.92 5.74
N LEU A 171 9.49 6.90 5.28
CA LEU A 171 9.32 5.63 5.96
C LEU A 171 9.87 4.53 5.07
N TYR A 172 10.63 3.59 5.62
CA TYR A 172 11.21 2.48 4.87
C TYR A 172 11.29 1.19 5.69
N TRP A 173 11.11 0.06 5.00
CA TRP A 173 11.20 -1.29 5.56
C TRP A 173 11.40 -2.33 4.46
N ALA A 174 11.76 -3.54 4.84
CA ALA A 174 11.80 -4.68 3.92
C ALA A 174 11.11 -5.91 4.51
N LYS A 175 10.33 -6.60 3.69
CA LYS A 175 9.65 -7.86 4.01
C LYS A 175 10.36 -9.02 3.33
N ASP A 176 10.45 -10.14 4.06
CA ASP A 176 10.80 -11.46 3.54
C ASP A 176 9.50 -12.22 3.25
N LEU A 177 9.30 -12.57 1.98
CA LEU A 177 8.11 -13.26 1.48
C LEU A 177 8.51 -14.61 0.89
N LYS A 178 7.72 -15.65 1.17
CA LYS A 178 7.88 -16.98 0.56
C LYS A 178 6.62 -17.36 -0.21
N PHE A 179 6.79 -17.66 -1.49
CA PHE A 179 5.71 -18.15 -2.34
C PHE A 179 5.75 -19.67 -2.44
N THR A 180 4.57 -20.31 -2.57
CA THR A 180 4.49 -21.80 -2.59
C THR A 180 5.05 -22.43 -3.86
N ASP A 181 5.17 -21.69 -4.94
CA ASP A 181 5.72 -22.12 -6.23
C ASP A 181 7.19 -21.75 -6.42
N ASP A 182 7.81 -21.09 -5.44
CA ASP A 182 9.22 -20.71 -5.47
C ASP A 182 10.01 -21.37 -4.34
N SER A 183 11.21 -21.85 -4.64
CA SER A 183 12.15 -22.39 -3.66
C SER A 183 12.94 -21.31 -2.94
N SER A 184 13.00 -20.10 -3.50
CA SER A 184 13.67 -18.93 -2.94
C SER A 184 12.68 -17.99 -2.26
N HIS A 185 13.19 -17.12 -1.38
CA HIS A 185 12.40 -16.04 -0.78
C HIS A 185 12.50 -14.77 -1.62
N THR A 186 11.42 -14.02 -1.61
CA THR A 186 11.33 -12.70 -2.28
C THR A 186 11.51 -11.57 -1.27
N LEU A 187 12.45 -10.69 -1.54
CA LEU A 187 12.63 -9.42 -0.86
C LEU A 187 11.64 -8.40 -1.43
N ASN A 188 10.83 -7.78 -0.57
CA ASN A 188 10.03 -6.62 -0.91
C ASN A 188 10.48 -5.42 -0.07
N TYR A 189 11.34 -4.57 -0.65
CA TYR A 189 11.84 -3.36 0.00
C TYR A 189 10.93 -2.18 -0.34
N SER A 190 10.45 -1.48 0.65
CA SER A 190 9.45 -0.41 0.52
C SER A 190 9.96 0.90 1.07
N ILE A 191 9.73 1.99 0.32
CA ILE A 191 9.87 3.37 0.79
C ILE A 191 8.53 4.08 0.61
N ARG A 192 8.18 4.94 1.54
CA ARG A 192 7.08 5.89 1.45
C ARG A 192 7.62 7.27 1.71
N VAL A 193 7.40 8.18 0.77
CA VAL A 193 7.69 9.61 0.95
C VAL A 193 6.35 10.30 1.15
N LEU A 194 6.16 10.91 2.33
CA LEU A 194 4.93 11.60 2.66
C LEU A 194 4.91 12.98 1.99
N GLY A 195 3.79 13.32 1.39
CA GLY A 195 3.56 14.62 0.75
C GLY A 195 2.31 15.31 1.28
N ARG A 196 2.05 16.49 0.74
CA ARG A 196 0.90 17.34 1.11
C ARG A 196 -0.45 16.66 0.91
N ARG A 197 -0.62 15.90 -0.20
CA ARG A 197 -1.92 15.33 -0.58
C ARG A 197 -1.90 13.83 -0.80
N GLY A 198 -0.80 13.19 -0.46
CA GLY A 198 -0.64 11.76 -0.67
C GLY A 198 0.79 11.29 -0.42
N VAL A 199 1.07 10.10 -0.90
CA VAL A 199 2.31 9.38 -0.61
C VAL A 199 2.92 8.86 -1.90
N LEU A 200 4.21 9.16 -2.16
CA LEU A 200 4.98 8.42 -3.15
C LEU A 200 5.33 7.05 -2.58
N VAL A 201 5.00 6.04 -3.35
CA VAL A 201 5.17 4.63 -3.03
C VAL A 201 6.28 4.08 -3.90
N LEU A 202 7.39 3.66 -3.30
CA LEU A 202 8.50 3.05 -3.98
C LEU A 202 8.67 1.63 -3.46
N ASN A 203 8.63 0.64 -4.36
CA ASN A 203 8.78 -0.76 -4.01
C ASN A 203 9.84 -1.42 -4.89
N ALA A 204 10.91 -1.93 -4.27
CA ALA A 204 11.85 -2.83 -4.93
C ALA A 204 11.46 -4.28 -4.64
N VAL A 205 11.49 -5.11 -5.68
CA VAL A 205 11.25 -6.55 -5.59
C VAL A 205 12.47 -7.27 -6.16
N ALA A 206 13.06 -8.15 -5.35
CA ALA A 206 14.31 -8.84 -5.65
C ALA A 206 14.35 -10.22 -4.96
N SER A 207 15.39 -11.03 -5.20
CA SER A 207 15.68 -12.18 -4.35
C SER A 207 16.13 -11.70 -2.96
N ILE A 208 15.80 -12.48 -1.91
CA ILE A 208 16.23 -12.19 -0.53
C ILE A 208 17.76 -12.13 -0.41
N ASP A 209 18.48 -12.91 -1.23
CA ASP A 209 19.95 -12.94 -1.27
C ASP A 209 20.55 -11.60 -1.73
N GLN A 210 19.75 -10.76 -2.40
CA GLN A 210 20.16 -9.43 -2.84
C GLN A 210 19.94 -8.34 -1.79
N LEU A 211 19.48 -8.67 -0.56
CA LEU A 211 19.15 -7.68 0.47
C LEU A 211 20.25 -6.64 0.68
N ALA A 212 21.51 -7.05 0.76
CA ALA A 212 22.63 -6.13 1.01
C ALA A 212 22.83 -5.11 -0.13
N SER A 213 22.70 -5.54 -1.37
CA SER A 213 22.83 -4.67 -2.56
C SER A 213 21.61 -3.76 -2.71
N VAL A 214 20.40 -4.31 -2.59
CA VAL A 214 19.15 -3.56 -2.67
C VAL A 214 19.10 -2.51 -1.56
N LYS A 215 19.42 -2.85 -0.32
CA LYS A 215 19.44 -1.90 0.81
C LYS A 215 20.39 -0.73 0.55
N ARG A 216 21.61 -1.00 0.08
CA ARG A 216 22.59 0.05 -0.27
C ARG A 216 22.02 1.00 -1.35
N ASP A 217 21.39 0.45 -2.36
CA ASP A 217 20.86 1.23 -3.49
C ASP A 217 19.57 1.96 -3.08
N MET A 218 18.68 1.35 -2.31
CA MET A 218 17.50 2.02 -1.75
C MET A 218 17.86 3.18 -0.81
N THR A 219 19.00 3.10 -0.10
CA THR A 219 19.52 4.23 0.69
C THR A 219 19.85 5.44 -0.18
N LYS A 220 20.38 5.22 -1.41
CA LYS A 220 20.58 6.31 -2.38
C LYS A 220 19.26 6.84 -2.89
N VAL A 221 18.31 5.95 -3.23
CA VAL A 221 16.96 6.32 -3.72
C VAL A 221 16.26 7.26 -2.74
N ILE A 222 16.35 6.99 -1.44
CA ILE A 222 15.81 7.89 -0.39
C ILE A 222 16.35 9.31 -0.55
N GLY A 223 17.61 9.48 -0.98
CA GLY A 223 18.29 10.76 -1.06
C GLY A 223 17.92 11.62 -2.27
N PHE A 224 17.46 11.05 -3.39
CA PHE A 224 17.19 11.80 -4.62
C PHE A 224 15.72 11.83 -5.07
N VAL A 225 14.81 11.28 -4.29
CA VAL A 225 13.36 11.34 -4.55
C VAL A 225 12.73 12.38 -3.64
N GLU A 226 12.24 13.48 -4.22
CA GLU A 226 11.66 14.57 -3.46
C GLU A 226 10.39 15.13 -4.13
N PHE A 227 9.40 15.52 -3.31
CA PHE A 227 8.28 16.32 -3.76
C PHE A 227 8.74 17.74 -4.13
N ASN A 228 8.15 18.30 -5.17
CA ASN A 228 8.36 19.69 -5.55
C ASN A 228 7.62 20.65 -4.61
N ASP A 229 7.98 21.94 -4.65
CA ASP A 229 7.32 23.00 -3.89
C ASP A 229 5.80 22.97 -4.12
N GLY A 230 5.04 23.17 -3.06
CA GLY A 230 3.58 23.09 -3.06
C GLY A 230 3.02 21.66 -2.92
N HIS A 231 3.88 20.63 -2.96
CA HIS A 231 3.51 19.22 -2.82
C HIS A 231 4.19 18.52 -1.63
N ARG A 232 5.11 19.20 -0.94
CA ARG A 232 5.85 18.66 0.20
C ARG A 232 4.94 18.45 1.40
N TYR A 233 5.35 17.63 2.31
CA TYR A 233 4.63 17.40 3.58
C TYR A 233 4.39 18.70 4.36
N ALA A 234 5.38 19.57 4.42
CA ALA A 234 5.30 20.87 5.08
C ALA A 234 4.36 21.89 4.41
N ASP A 235 3.95 21.65 3.15
CA ASP A 235 3.04 22.53 2.39
C ASP A 235 1.56 22.28 2.72
N PHE A 236 1.25 21.39 3.67
CA PHE A 236 -0.12 21.08 4.08
C PHE A 236 -0.86 22.31 4.59
N ILE A 237 -2.10 22.50 4.11
CA ILE A 237 -2.97 23.62 4.51
C ILE A 237 -4.16 23.09 5.31
N PRO A 238 -4.17 23.27 6.65
CA PRO A 238 -5.28 22.84 7.50
C PRO A 238 -6.62 23.45 7.04
N GLY A 239 -7.66 22.63 7.05
CA GLY A 239 -9.01 23.04 6.65
C GLY A 239 -9.25 23.14 5.14
N THR A 240 -8.20 23.04 4.33
CA THR A 240 -8.29 23.03 2.84
C THR A 240 -7.93 21.67 2.28
N ASP A 241 -6.80 21.11 2.70
CA ASP A 241 -6.32 19.85 2.20
C ASP A 241 -7.01 18.68 2.91
N LYS A 242 -7.28 17.61 2.15
CA LYS A 242 -7.83 16.36 2.69
C LYS A 242 -6.80 15.69 3.58
N VAL A 243 -7.22 15.26 4.75
CA VAL A 243 -6.43 14.39 5.65
C VAL A 243 -6.77 12.94 5.35
N ALA A 244 -5.76 12.07 5.28
CA ALA A 244 -5.95 10.63 5.15
C ALA A 244 -6.66 10.06 6.39
N GLU A 245 -7.46 9.01 6.19
CA GLU A 245 -8.19 8.34 7.29
C GLU A 245 -7.31 7.36 8.07
N TYR A 246 -6.02 7.32 7.81
CA TYR A 246 -5.06 6.39 8.38
C TYR A 246 -3.71 7.08 8.65
N GLY A 247 -2.89 6.46 9.49
CA GLY A 247 -1.54 6.91 9.87
C GLY A 247 -0.43 5.98 9.36
N ILE A 248 0.75 6.11 9.95
CA ILE A 248 1.98 5.40 9.55
C ILE A 248 1.84 3.88 9.65
N ALA A 249 1.21 3.36 10.70
CA ALA A 249 1.02 1.91 10.85
C ALA A 249 0.29 1.29 9.66
N ALA A 250 -0.71 1.97 9.13
CA ALA A 250 -1.48 1.49 7.98
C ALA A 250 -0.69 1.55 6.67
N LEU A 251 0.22 2.51 6.50
CA LEU A 251 1.13 2.55 5.34
C LEU A 251 2.04 1.32 5.29
N ILE A 252 2.50 0.84 6.45
CA ILE A 252 3.35 -0.37 6.56
C ILE A 252 2.53 -1.63 6.28
N ALA A 253 1.35 -1.72 6.91
CA ALA A 253 0.46 -2.87 6.81
C ALA A 253 -0.13 -3.05 5.41
N GLY A 254 -0.32 -1.93 4.68
CA GLY A 254 -0.98 -1.91 3.38
C GLY A 254 -2.52 -1.80 3.49
N SER A 255 -3.18 -1.50 2.36
CA SER A 255 -4.61 -1.15 2.32
C SER A 255 -5.57 -2.22 2.87
N LEU A 256 -5.20 -3.50 2.84
CA LEU A 256 -6.04 -4.58 3.38
C LEU A 256 -6.08 -4.57 4.91
N ALA A 257 -4.95 -4.33 5.58
CA ALA A 257 -4.89 -4.25 7.03
C ALA A 257 -5.47 -2.93 7.55
N ALA A 258 -5.28 -1.83 6.83
CA ALA A 258 -5.91 -0.54 7.13
C ALA A 258 -7.44 -0.66 7.13
N LYS A 259 -8.02 -1.32 6.12
CA LYS A 259 -9.47 -1.57 6.07
C LYS A 259 -9.95 -2.49 7.20
N ALA A 260 -9.21 -3.54 7.54
CA ALA A 260 -9.56 -4.45 8.64
C ALA A 260 -9.49 -3.76 10.02
N GLY A 261 -8.49 -2.92 10.25
CA GLY A 261 -8.36 -2.10 11.46
C GLY A 261 -9.46 -1.07 11.58
N PHE A 262 -9.77 -0.35 10.51
CA PHE A 262 -10.88 0.61 10.43
C PHE A 262 -12.23 -0.06 10.75
N PHE A 263 -12.51 -1.23 10.18
CA PHE A 263 -13.74 -1.98 10.49
C PHE A 263 -13.79 -2.45 11.93
N LYS A 264 -12.68 -2.84 12.56
CA LYS A 264 -12.66 -3.19 14.00
C LYS A 264 -12.96 -1.97 14.88
N VAL A 265 -12.36 -0.82 14.59
CA VAL A 265 -12.61 0.44 15.30
C VAL A 265 -14.05 0.91 15.06
N LEU A 266 -14.54 0.87 13.82
CA LEU A 266 -15.92 1.22 13.49
C LEU A 266 -16.92 0.28 14.15
N LEU A 267 -16.66 -1.03 14.14
CA LEU A 267 -17.51 -2.02 14.82
C LEU A 267 -17.50 -1.81 16.34
N GLY A 268 -16.34 -1.54 16.92
CA GLY A 268 -16.23 -1.17 18.35
C GLY A 268 -17.01 0.10 18.68
N ALA A 269 -16.94 1.12 17.87
CA ALA A 269 -17.71 2.37 18.00
C ALA A 269 -19.22 2.13 17.85
N LEU A 270 -19.65 1.30 16.88
CA LEU A 270 -21.04 0.91 16.68
C LEU A 270 -21.59 0.11 17.88
N ILE A 271 -20.79 -0.80 18.43
CA ILE A 271 -21.18 -1.57 19.64
C ILE A 271 -21.31 -0.63 20.86
N ALA A 272 -20.38 0.32 21.02
CA ALA A 272 -20.46 1.34 22.08
C ALA A 272 -21.69 2.25 21.89
N LEU A 273 -21.97 2.69 20.67
CA LEU A 273 -23.14 3.50 20.33
C LEU A 273 -24.45 2.74 20.58
N LYS A 274 -24.49 1.43 20.26
CA LYS A 274 -25.65 0.58 20.55
C LYS A 274 -25.96 0.49 22.04
N LYS A 275 -24.93 0.39 22.88
CA LYS A 275 -25.10 0.45 24.36
C LYS A 275 -25.63 1.80 24.81
N LEU A 276 -25.14 2.91 24.28
CA LEU A 276 -25.63 4.26 24.57
C LEU A 276 -27.09 4.46 24.16
N ILE A 277 -27.47 3.97 22.96
CA ILE A 277 -28.86 4.04 22.48
C ILE A 277 -29.79 3.24 23.40
N VAL A 278 -29.40 2.04 23.81
CA VAL A 278 -30.22 1.23 24.76
C VAL A 278 -30.38 1.96 26.07
N VAL A 279 -29.34 2.53 26.65
CA VAL A 279 -29.41 3.32 27.90
C VAL A 279 -30.30 4.55 27.73
N ALA A 280 -30.21 5.26 26.60
CA ALA A 280 -31.04 6.42 26.29
C ALA A 280 -32.52 6.04 26.14
N VAL A 281 -32.83 4.93 25.47
CA VAL A 281 -34.22 4.43 25.31
C VAL A 281 -34.80 4.00 26.64
N VAL A 282 -34.05 3.26 27.47
CA VAL A 282 -34.49 2.86 28.83
C VAL A 282 -34.67 4.08 29.71
N GLY A 283 -33.77 5.05 29.69
CA GLY A 283 -33.87 6.31 30.42
C GLY A 283 -35.09 7.14 30.01
N ALA A 284 -35.34 7.26 28.68
CA ALA A 284 -36.52 7.95 28.17
C ALA A 284 -37.84 7.26 28.56
N ALA A 285 -37.88 5.92 28.49
CA ALA A 285 -39.05 5.15 28.91
C ALA A 285 -39.33 5.30 30.42
N ALA A 286 -38.29 5.28 31.26
CA ALA A 286 -38.41 5.51 32.68
C ALA A 286 -38.86 6.94 32.99
N PHE A 287 -38.37 7.95 32.27
CA PHE A 287 -38.77 9.35 32.40
C PHE A 287 -40.23 9.55 32.02
N LEU A 288 -40.67 9.01 30.86
CA LEU A 288 -42.06 9.05 30.43
C LEU A 288 -43.00 8.37 31.41
N ARG A 289 -42.61 7.20 31.93
CA ARG A 289 -43.38 6.49 32.95
C ARG A 289 -43.54 7.30 34.25
N LYS A 290 -42.51 8.07 34.63
CA LYS A 290 -42.56 9.00 35.78
C LYS A 290 -43.47 10.20 35.49
N LEU A 291 -43.49 10.72 34.26
CA LEU A 291 -44.36 11.84 33.85
C LEU A 291 -45.85 11.46 33.88
N PHE A 292 -46.18 10.25 33.38
CA PHE A 292 -47.57 9.78 33.32
C PHE A 292 -48.10 9.16 34.62
N ARG A 293 -47.24 9.00 35.66
CA ARG A 293 -47.63 8.56 37.01
C ARG A 293 -48.00 9.72 37.96
N ARG A 294 -48.24 10.96 37.49
CA ARG A 294 -48.79 12.01 38.34
C ARG A 294 -50.21 11.64 38.69
N LYS A 295 -50.46 11.42 40.01
CA LYS A 295 -51.74 11.12 40.64
C LYS A 295 -52.78 12.19 40.27
N PRO A 296 -54.07 11.81 40.06
CA PRO A 296 -55.15 12.79 40.03
C PRO A 296 -55.26 13.46 41.41
N ALA A 297 -55.40 14.76 41.43
CA ALA A 297 -55.62 15.55 42.63
C ALA A 297 -56.96 15.13 43.29
N ASP A 298 -56.92 14.80 44.56
CA ASP A 298 -58.11 14.58 45.39
C ASP A 298 -58.96 15.84 45.35
N VAL A 299 -60.15 15.72 44.79
CA VAL A 299 -61.21 16.75 44.93
C VAL A 299 -61.83 16.52 46.32
N ALA A 300 -61.41 17.33 47.28
CA ALA A 300 -62.02 17.39 48.59
C ALA A 300 -63.48 17.88 48.49
N ALA A 301 -64.43 17.02 48.74
CA ALA A 301 -65.83 17.37 48.92
C ALA A 301 -66.00 18.17 50.26
N LYS A 302 -66.65 19.33 50.20
CA LYS A 302 -66.99 20.22 51.28
C LYS A 302 -68.29 19.73 51.89
N PRO A 303 -68.39 19.45 53.23
CA PRO A 303 -69.66 19.12 53.87
C PRO A 303 -70.52 20.38 54.11
N ARG A 304 -71.84 20.17 54.06
CA ARG A 304 -72.84 21.18 54.44
C ARG A 304 -72.92 21.30 55.93
#